data_e5b3c9658a193fdfe9f295f9f6c0fa97
#
_entry.id   e5b3c9658a193fdfe9f295f9f6c0fa97
#
_cell.length_a   1.000
_cell.length_b   1.000
_cell.length_c   1.000
_cell.angle_alpha   90.00
_cell.angle_beta   90.00
_cell.angle_gamma   90.00
#
_symmetry.space_group_name_H-M   'P 1'
#
loop_
_entity.id
_entity.type
_entity.pdbx_description
1 polymer ?
#
loop_
_entity_poly.entity_id
_entity_poly.type
_entity_poly.pdbx_seq_one_letter_code
_entity_poly.pdbx_strand_id
1 'polypeptide(L)'
;KTISGTGVEGVISVQARQIVEETDWLLKMASENEFIKGVVGWLPLASDKIQSLLEKYAANTWLKGVRHVVQGEPDPEFILGTQFNRGISLLKEFQLVYDILIFEHQLPNTIRFVDQHPDQVFVLDHIAKPKIRMNEIQEWGKNLKELAKRENVSCKISGMVTEADYKYRTPERLQPYFDTVIEAFGPSRLLFGSDWPVCLVATGYKDWLSLVQMVFGGLSQEEQNQIFYQNAVRIYQL
;
A
#
# COMPACT_ATOMS: atom_id res chain seq x y z
N LYS A 1 2.07 -21.06 -9.12
CA LYS A 1 3.46 -21.60 -8.98
C LYS A 1 4.38 -20.67 -8.19
N THR A 2 4.26 -19.34 -8.33
CA THR A 2 5.14 -18.36 -7.66
C THR A 2 5.07 -18.45 -6.13
N ILE A 3 3.86 -18.59 -5.58
CA ILE A 3 3.57 -18.62 -4.14
C ILE A 3 3.39 -20.04 -3.56
N SER A 4 3.51 -21.06 -4.40
CA SER A 4 3.39 -22.45 -3.94
C SER A 4 4.46 -22.80 -2.91
N GLY A 5 4.04 -23.34 -1.77
CA GLY A 5 4.92 -23.72 -0.66
C GLY A 5 5.45 -22.54 0.18
N THR A 6 4.83 -21.36 0.11
CA THR A 6 5.21 -20.19 0.91
C THR A 6 4.34 -19.98 2.16
N GLY A 7 3.27 -20.75 2.33
CA GLY A 7 2.29 -20.56 3.41
C GLY A 7 1.31 -19.40 3.14
N VAL A 8 1.39 -18.73 1.99
CA VAL A 8 0.44 -17.66 1.62
C VAL A 8 -0.90 -18.27 1.23
N GLU A 9 -1.96 -17.91 1.94
CA GLU A 9 -3.31 -18.44 1.79
C GLU A 9 -4.23 -17.56 0.92
N GLY A 10 -3.83 -16.34 0.65
CA GLY A 10 -4.57 -15.43 -0.20
C GLY A 10 -3.80 -14.16 -0.52
N VAL A 11 -4.32 -13.41 -1.49
CA VAL A 11 -3.76 -12.12 -1.92
C VAL A 11 -4.84 -11.06 -2.09
N ILE A 12 -4.44 -9.81 -1.98
CA ILE A 12 -5.20 -8.66 -2.47
C ILE A 12 -4.59 -8.27 -3.82
N SER A 13 -5.40 -8.26 -4.87
CA SER A 13 -4.98 -7.78 -6.18
C SER A 13 -5.13 -6.27 -6.25
N VAL A 14 -4.03 -5.59 -6.60
CA VAL A 14 -3.99 -4.12 -6.65
C VAL A 14 -3.81 -3.66 -8.09
N GLN A 15 -4.55 -2.64 -8.50
CA GLN A 15 -4.48 -2.07 -9.84
C GLN A 15 -3.04 -1.67 -10.22
N ALA A 16 -2.72 -1.72 -11.50
CA ALA A 16 -1.49 -1.20 -12.10
C ALA A 16 -1.78 -0.05 -13.07
N ARG A 17 -2.95 -0.05 -13.71
CA ARG A 17 -3.36 0.93 -14.71
C ARG A 17 -4.49 1.81 -14.19
N GLN A 18 -4.50 3.08 -14.57
CA GLN A 18 -5.54 4.04 -14.16
C GLN A 18 -6.70 4.03 -15.16
N ILE A 19 -7.35 2.88 -15.30
CA ILE A 19 -8.53 2.66 -16.15
C ILE A 19 -9.56 1.79 -15.43
N VAL A 20 -10.83 2.09 -15.63
CA VAL A 20 -11.95 1.38 -15.01
C VAL A 20 -12.06 -0.07 -15.48
N GLU A 21 -11.70 -0.33 -16.72
CA GLU A 21 -11.69 -1.66 -17.34
C GLU A 21 -10.74 -2.63 -16.63
N GLU A 22 -9.66 -2.14 -16.06
CA GLU A 22 -8.79 -3.00 -15.23
C GLU A 22 -9.47 -3.35 -13.91
N THR A 23 -10.19 -2.41 -13.31
CA THR A 23 -10.99 -2.70 -12.09
C THR A 23 -12.03 -3.78 -12.38
N ASP A 24 -12.76 -3.67 -13.49
CA ASP A 24 -13.72 -4.70 -13.92
C ASP A 24 -13.03 -6.07 -14.09
N TRP A 25 -11.87 -6.10 -14.71
CA TRP A 25 -11.11 -7.32 -14.93
C TRP A 25 -10.60 -7.93 -13.62
N LEU A 26 -10.06 -7.12 -12.69
CA LEU A 26 -9.59 -7.58 -11.38
C LEU A 26 -10.74 -8.16 -10.55
N LEU A 27 -11.90 -7.51 -10.55
CA LEU A 27 -13.10 -7.99 -9.85
C LEU A 27 -13.59 -9.32 -10.43
N LYS A 28 -13.56 -9.47 -11.76
CA LYS A 28 -13.85 -10.74 -12.41
C LYS A 28 -12.85 -11.82 -11.99
N MET A 29 -11.54 -11.53 -12.01
CA MET A 29 -10.53 -12.49 -11.56
C MET A 29 -10.74 -12.92 -10.10
N ALA A 30 -11.12 -11.98 -9.21
CA ALA A 30 -11.40 -12.29 -7.83
C ALA A 30 -12.61 -13.22 -7.68
N SER A 31 -13.68 -13.01 -8.45
CA SER A 31 -14.87 -13.88 -8.41
C SER A 31 -14.62 -15.30 -8.95
N GLU A 32 -13.62 -15.48 -9.78
CA GLU A 32 -13.26 -16.77 -10.40
C GLU A 32 -12.12 -17.50 -9.65
N ASN A 33 -11.48 -16.86 -8.66
CA ASN A 33 -10.31 -17.40 -7.97
C ASN A 33 -10.37 -17.15 -6.47
N GLU A 34 -10.72 -18.14 -5.69
CA GLU A 34 -10.83 -18.08 -4.22
C GLU A 34 -9.55 -17.59 -3.51
N PHE A 35 -8.40 -17.69 -4.18
CA PHE A 35 -7.14 -17.22 -3.68
C PHE A 35 -7.04 -15.68 -3.62
N ILE A 36 -7.79 -14.95 -4.46
CA ILE A 36 -7.89 -13.50 -4.43
C ILE A 36 -8.96 -13.12 -3.40
N LYS A 37 -8.55 -12.54 -2.29
CA LYS A 37 -9.44 -12.20 -1.17
C LYS A 37 -10.03 -10.80 -1.26
N GLY A 38 -9.45 -9.94 -2.10
CA GLY A 38 -9.93 -8.58 -2.31
C GLY A 38 -9.22 -7.91 -3.47
N VAL A 39 -9.78 -6.80 -3.90
CA VAL A 39 -9.29 -5.95 -4.98
C VAL A 39 -9.15 -4.52 -4.49
N VAL A 40 -8.00 -3.92 -4.75
CA VAL A 40 -7.81 -2.47 -4.72
C VAL A 40 -7.82 -2.00 -6.17
N GLY A 41 -8.93 -1.45 -6.61
CA GLY A 41 -9.16 -1.01 -7.98
C GLY A 41 -8.73 0.44 -8.22
N TRP A 42 -9.01 0.94 -9.41
CA TRP A 42 -8.92 2.35 -9.74
C TRP A 42 -10.29 2.88 -10.18
N LEU A 43 -10.66 4.04 -9.64
CA LEU A 43 -11.80 4.83 -10.08
C LEU A 43 -11.35 6.29 -10.27
N PRO A 44 -11.96 7.05 -11.19
CA PRO A 44 -11.59 8.44 -11.44
C PRO A 44 -12.08 9.36 -10.32
N LEU A 45 -11.37 9.36 -9.17
CA LEU A 45 -11.77 10.06 -7.94
C LEU A 45 -12.02 11.55 -8.11
N ALA A 46 -11.32 12.20 -9.05
CA ALA A 46 -11.53 13.62 -9.35
C ALA A 46 -12.73 13.88 -10.28
N SER A 47 -13.42 12.86 -10.77
CA SER A 47 -14.57 13.01 -11.67
C SER A 47 -15.83 13.45 -10.94
N ASP A 48 -16.65 14.27 -11.62
CA ASP A 48 -17.98 14.66 -11.11
C ASP A 48 -18.94 13.46 -11.00
N LYS A 49 -18.65 12.37 -11.71
CA LYS A 49 -19.44 11.12 -11.69
C LYS A 49 -18.99 10.14 -10.61
N ILE A 50 -18.03 10.50 -9.76
CA ILE A 50 -17.41 9.55 -8.84
C ILE A 50 -18.43 8.90 -7.89
N GLN A 51 -19.42 9.64 -7.40
CA GLN A 51 -20.42 9.08 -6.50
C GLN A 51 -21.18 7.93 -7.15
N SER A 52 -21.70 8.11 -8.36
CA SER A 52 -22.43 7.03 -9.07
C SER A 52 -21.54 5.83 -9.41
N LEU A 53 -20.24 6.06 -9.64
CA LEU A 53 -19.28 4.97 -9.84
C LEU A 53 -19.03 4.22 -8.53
N LEU A 54 -18.88 4.92 -7.42
CA LEU A 54 -18.73 4.26 -6.11
C LEU A 54 -19.96 3.44 -5.75
N GLU A 55 -21.18 3.97 -5.94
CA GLU A 55 -22.43 3.21 -5.75
C GLU A 55 -22.45 1.93 -6.59
N LYS A 56 -22.04 2.01 -7.85
CA LYS A 56 -21.96 0.84 -8.74
C LYS A 56 -20.93 -0.20 -8.28
N TYR A 57 -19.69 0.26 -8.01
CA TYR A 57 -18.57 -0.64 -7.77
C TYR A 57 -18.51 -1.18 -6.34
N ALA A 58 -18.92 -0.40 -5.34
CA ALA A 58 -18.96 -0.84 -3.95
C ALA A 58 -20.04 -1.91 -3.67
N ALA A 59 -21.00 -2.07 -4.57
CA ALA A 59 -21.93 -3.23 -4.52
C ALA A 59 -21.20 -4.57 -4.74
N ASN A 60 -19.99 -4.56 -5.29
CA ASN A 60 -19.18 -5.75 -5.45
C ASN A 60 -18.35 -6.00 -4.19
N THR A 61 -18.60 -7.08 -3.48
CA THR A 61 -17.96 -7.42 -2.19
C THR A 61 -16.46 -7.66 -2.29
N TRP A 62 -15.93 -7.91 -3.49
CA TRP A 62 -14.49 -8.06 -3.73
C TRP A 62 -13.75 -6.72 -3.76
N LEU A 63 -14.42 -5.59 -4.06
CA LEU A 63 -13.79 -4.27 -4.00
C LEU A 63 -13.57 -3.87 -2.54
N LYS A 64 -12.31 -3.75 -2.14
CA LYS A 64 -11.91 -3.43 -0.77
C LYS A 64 -11.29 -2.04 -0.64
N GLY A 65 -10.83 -1.51 -1.74
CA GLY A 65 -10.20 -0.20 -1.77
C GLY A 65 -10.00 0.34 -3.16
N VAL A 66 -9.51 1.55 -3.23
CA VAL A 66 -9.12 2.21 -4.47
C VAL A 66 -7.74 2.83 -4.32
N ARG A 67 -7.02 2.93 -5.43
CA ARG A 67 -5.71 3.55 -5.50
C ARG A 67 -5.60 4.45 -6.72
N HIS A 68 -4.93 5.59 -6.56
CA HIS A 68 -4.50 6.45 -7.65
C HIS A 68 -2.96 6.54 -7.65
N VAL A 69 -2.34 6.57 -8.84
CA VAL A 69 -0.87 6.63 -8.98
C VAL A 69 -0.42 8.09 -8.84
N VAL A 70 -0.51 8.65 -7.62
CA VAL A 70 -0.15 10.05 -7.33
C VAL A 70 1.31 10.33 -7.66
N GLN A 71 2.20 9.36 -7.50
CA GLN A 71 3.61 9.48 -7.85
C GLN A 71 3.87 9.89 -9.31
N GLY A 72 2.93 9.61 -10.21
CA GLY A 72 3.05 9.92 -11.64
C GLY A 72 2.36 11.22 -12.06
N GLU A 73 1.70 11.91 -11.14
CA GLU A 73 1.01 13.16 -11.46
C GLU A 73 1.99 14.30 -11.67
N PRO A 74 1.83 15.09 -12.75
CA PRO A 74 2.72 16.21 -13.04
C PRO A 74 2.56 17.38 -12.07
N ASP A 75 1.39 17.54 -11.46
CA ASP A 75 1.13 18.55 -10.44
C ASP A 75 1.56 18.01 -9.06
N PRO A 76 2.57 18.61 -8.41
CA PRO A 76 3.03 18.18 -7.10
C PRO A 76 2.00 18.37 -5.99
N GLU A 77 0.95 19.18 -6.23
CA GLU A 77 -0.16 19.39 -5.30
C GLU A 77 -1.43 18.60 -5.67
N PHE A 78 -1.37 17.72 -6.67
CA PHE A 78 -2.50 16.92 -7.13
C PHE A 78 -3.29 16.29 -5.97
N ILE A 79 -2.60 15.69 -5.00
CA ILE A 79 -3.22 15.02 -3.84
C ILE A 79 -4.05 15.98 -2.97
N LEU A 80 -3.76 17.28 -3.02
CA LEU A 80 -4.48 18.33 -2.31
C LEU A 80 -5.60 18.96 -3.15
N GLY A 81 -5.77 18.57 -4.40
CA GLY A 81 -6.75 19.12 -5.33
C GLY A 81 -8.20 18.91 -4.82
N THR A 82 -9.02 19.94 -4.91
CA THR A 82 -10.39 19.95 -4.37
C THR A 82 -11.25 18.81 -4.90
N GLN A 83 -11.20 18.56 -6.21
CA GLN A 83 -12.02 17.50 -6.83
C GLN A 83 -11.58 16.10 -6.38
N PHE A 84 -10.26 15.87 -6.27
CA PHE A 84 -9.70 14.62 -5.77
C PHE A 84 -10.11 14.37 -4.32
N ASN A 85 -9.96 15.39 -3.46
CA ASN A 85 -10.35 15.30 -2.04
C ASN A 85 -11.86 15.10 -1.85
N ARG A 86 -12.70 15.68 -2.72
CA ARG A 86 -14.13 15.38 -2.74
C ARG A 86 -14.38 13.87 -2.99
N GLY A 87 -13.68 13.28 -3.95
CA GLY A 87 -13.80 11.83 -4.23
C GLY A 87 -13.33 10.98 -3.05
N ILE A 88 -12.21 11.35 -2.42
CA ILE A 88 -11.70 10.66 -1.21
C ILE A 88 -12.71 10.71 -0.07
N SER A 89 -13.36 11.87 0.17
CA SER A 89 -14.32 12.01 1.28
C SER A 89 -15.55 11.11 1.17
N LEU A 90 -15.86 10.61 -0.04
CA LEU A 90 -16.97 9.68 -0.26
C LEU A 90 -16.60 8.21 0.08
N LEU A 91 -15.31 7.84 0.06
CA LEU A 91 -14.89 6.44 0.20
C LEU A 91 -15.32 5.80 1.52
N LYS A 92 -15.33 6.57 2.61
CA LYS A 92 -15.75 6.09 3.94
C LYS A 92 -17.20 5.63 3.98
N GLU A 93 -18.09 6.25 3.19
CA GLU A 93 -19.50 5.87 3.11
C GLU A 93 -19.67 4.47 2.53
N PHE A 94 -18.73 4.04 1.68
CA PHE A 94 -18.67 2.73 1.06
C PHE A 94 -17.70 1.77 1.76
N GLN A 95 -17.10 2.17 2.88
CA GLN A 95 -16.12 1.38 3.64
C GLN A 95 -14.89 0.96 2.78
N LEU A 96 -14.52 1.79 1.80
CA LEU A 96 -13.39 1.52 0.93
C LEU A 96 -12.11 2.16 1.49
N VAL A 97 -11.03 1.37 1.50
CA VAL A 97 -9.69 1.83 1.85
C VAL A 97 -9.12 2.68 0.70
N TYR A 98 -8.35 3.71 1.03
CA TYR A 98 -7.53 4.38 0.02
C TYR A 98 -6.06 4.02 0.18
N ASP A 99 -5.48 3.36 -0.85
CA ASP A 99 -4.06 3.07 -0.90
C ASP A 99 -3.30 4.28 -1.46
N ILE A 100 -2.34 4.80 -0.68
CA ILE A 100 -1.55 5.99 -1.03
C ILE A 100 -0.28 5.55 -1.76
N LEU A 101 -0.18 5.81 -3.06
CA LEU A 101 0.99 5.49 -3.87
C LEU A 101 1.73 6.77 -4.28
N ILE A 102 2.83 7.04 -3.60
CA ILE A 102 3.62 8.27 -3.71
C ILE A 102 5.12 7.97 -3.73
N PHE A 103 5.92 8.96 -4.10
CA PHE A 103 7.34 9.02 -3.78
C PHE A 103 7.59 9.77 -2.46
N GLU A 104 8.76 9.58 -1.87
CA GLU A 104 9.15 10.12 -0.57
C GLU A 104 9.03 11.65 -0.45
N HIS A 105 9.31 12.36 -1.55
CA HIS A 105 9.22 13.84 -1.56
C HIS A 105 7.79 14.37 -1.52
N GLN A 106 6.79 13.51 -1.78
CA GLN A 106 5.36 13.85 -1.69
C GLN A 106 4.78 13.68 -0.28
N LEU A 107 5.56 13.11 0.68
CA LEU A 107 5.11 12.92 2.06
C LEU A 107 4.59 14.19 2.74
N PRO A 108 5.20 15.39 2.61
CA PRO A 108 4.67 16.59 3.23
C PRO A 108 3.24 16.95 2.79
N ASN A 109 2.95 16.84 1.49
CA ASN A 109 1.60 17.06 0.97
C ASN A 109 0.63 15.93 1.37
N THR A 110 1.14 14.69 1.45
CA THR A 110 0.36 13.54 1.92
C THR A 110 -0.06 13.68 3.38
N ILE A 111 0.79 14.22 4.24
CA ILE A 111 0.44 14.52 5.64
C ILE A 111 -0.74 15.49 5.68
N ARG A 112 -0.66 16.59 4.94
CA ARG A 112 -1.75 17.60 4.84
C ARG A 112 -3.05 16.99 4.28
N PHE A 113 -2.92 16.09 3.31
CA PHE A 113 -4.04 15.37 2.72
C PHE A 113 -4.73 14.45 3.75
N VAL A 114 -3.98 13.65 4.47
CA VAL A 114 -4.52 12.74 5.50
C VAL A 114 -5.21 13.55 6.61
N ASP A 115 -4.64 14.68 7.02
CA ASP A 115 -5.24 15.58 8.03
C ASP A 115 -6.61 16.12 7.62
N GLN A 116 -6.92 16.19 6.31
CA GLN A 116 -8.24 16.58 5.82
C GLN A 116 -9.29 15.45 5.90
N HIS A 117 -8.85 14.21 6.12
CA HIS A 117 -9.71 13.01 6.09
C HIS A 117 -9.50 12.12 7.33
N PRO A 118 -9.77 12.60 8.54
CA PRO A 118 -9.45 11.87 9.78
C PRO A 118 -10.21 10.55 9.93
N ASP A 119 -11.38 10.41 9.29
CA ASP A 119 -12.22 9.22 9.36
C ASP A 119 -11.97 8.22 8.21
N GLN A 120 -11.11 8.55 7.24
CA GLN A 120 -10.78 7.68 6.12
C GLN A 120 -9.65 6.73 6.50
N VAL A 121 -9.79 5.43 6.16
CA VAL A 121 -8.73 4.44 6.34
C VAL A 121 -7.75 4.53 5.18
N PHE A 122 -6.47 4.72 5.49
CA PHE A 122 -5.39 4.82 4.53
C PHE A 122 -4.37 3.68 4.67
N VAL A 123 -3.82 3.26 3.54
CA VAL A 123 -2.66 2.36 3.50
C VAL A 123 -1.57 2.98 2.63
N LEU A 124 -0.43 3.32 3.22
CA LEU A 124 0.73 3.83 2.50
C LEU A 124 1.44 2.70 1.77
N ASP A 125 1.49 2.76 0.45
CA ASP A 125 2.21 1.77 -0.37
C ASP A 125 3.72 1.96 -0.30
N HIS A 126 4.45 0.84 -0.25
CA HIS A 126 5.89 0.75 -0.49
C HIS A 126 6.71 1.71 0.37
N ILE A 127 6.29 1.93 1.64
CA ILE A 127 6.94 2.86 2.58
C ILE A 127 7.21 4.26 1.98
N ALA A 128 6.40 4.72 1.02
CA ALA A 128 6.58 5.94 0.23
C ALA A 128 7.87 5.96 -0.61
N LYS A 129 8.38 4.81 -1.03
CA LYS A 129 9.51 4.67 -1.98
C LYS A 129 10.72 5.57 -1.66
N PRO A 130 11.39 5.37 -0.50
CA PRO A 130 12.59 6.13 -0.15
C PRO A 130 13.73 5.84 -1.14
N LYS A 131 14.63 6.80 -1.31
CA LYS A 131 15.81 6.67 -2.18
C LYS A 131 16.89 5.76 -1.55
N ILE A 132 16.58 4.48 -1.40
CA ILE A 132 17.46 3.47 -0.76
C ILE A 132 18.79 3.36 -1.49
N ARG A 133 18.77 3.41 -2.83
CA ARG A 133 20.00 3.40 -3.65
C ARG A 133 20.99 4.50 -3.27
N MET A 134 20.48 5.67 -2.90
CA MET A 134 21.27 6.85 -2.53
C MET A 134 21.60 6.90 -1.04
N ASN A 135 21.03 5.97 -0.25
CA ASN A 135 21.11 5.96 1.21
C ASN A 135 20.57 7.25 1.87
N GLU A 136 19.54 7.85 1.26
CA GLU A 136 18.86 9.05 1.75
C GLU A 136 17.71 8.66 2.68
N ILE A 137 18.00 8.56 3.98
CA ILE A 137 17.04 8.09 4.99
C ILE A 137 16.45 9.22 5.84
N GLN A 138 17.19 10.31 6.04
CA GLN A 138 16.86 11.27 7.12
C GLN A 138 15.56 12.02 6.87
N GLU A 139 15.42 12.69 5.73
CA GLU A 139 14.22 13.49 5.42
C GLU A 139 12.99 12.59 5.24
N TRP A 140 13.15 11.47 4.53
CA TRP A 140 12.12 10.46 4.42
C TRP A 140 11.67 9.94 5.79
N GLY A 141 12.61 9.53 6.64
CA GLY A 141 12.31 8.97 7.95
C GLY A 141 11.61 9.98 8.88
N LYS A 142 12.01 11.25 8.84
CA LYS A 142 11.35 12.33 9.57
C LYS A 142 9.89 12.49 9.12
N ASN A 143 9.64 12.57 7.82
CA ASN A 143 8.30 12.75 7.27
C ASN A 143 7.43 11.50 7.43
N LEU A 144 8.02 10.30 7.32
CA LEU A 144 7.32 9.04 7.57
C LEU A 144 6.84 8.94 9.02
N LYS A 145 7.71 9.24 9.99
CA LYS A 145 7.36 9.27 11.41
C LYS A 145 6.29 10.33 11.71
N GLU A 146 6.32 11.45 11.01
CA GLU A 146 5.28 12.48 11.14
C GLU A 146 3.94 11.97 10.61
N LEU A 147 3.91 11.35 9.41
CA LEU A 147 2.70 10.75 8.85
C LEU A 147 2.13 9.66 9.77
N ALA A 148 2.99 8.83 10.34
CA ALA A 148 2.62 7.71 11.21
C ALA A 148 1.92 8.12 12.53
N LYS A 149 1.96 9.40 12.90
CA LYS A 149 1.17 9.92 14.04
C LYS A 149 -0.34 9.88 13.78
N ARG A 150 -0.78 9.72 12.53
CA ARG A 150 -2.18 9.58 12.13
C ARG A 150 -2.56 8.11 12.27
N GLU A 151 -3.40 7.78 13.23
CA GLU A 151 -3.78 6.40 13.56
C GLU A 151 -4.56 5.70 12.44
N ASN A 152 -5.21 6.49 11.57
CA ASN A 152 -5.93 6.00 10.39
C ASN A 152 -5.03 5.64 9.21
N VAL A 153 -3.69 5.71 9.36
CA VAL A 153 -2.70 5.33 8.35
C VAL A 153 -1.98 4.05 8.77
N SER A 154 -2.01 3.05 7.90
CA SER A 154 -1.16 1.85 7.97
C SER A 154 -0.16 1.85 6.81
N CYS A 155 0.87 0.99 6.86
CA CYS A 155 1.95 1.03 5.88
C CYS A 155 2.31 -0.37 5.36
N LYS A 156 2.47 -0.51 4.04
CA LYS A 156 2.93 -1.75 3.41
C LYS A 156 4.45 -1.85 3.39
N ILE A 157 4.95 -2.95 3.92
CA ILE A 157 6.32 -3.42 3.76
C ILE A 157 6.46 -4.07 2.39
N SER A 158 6.78 -3.27 1.40
CA SER A 158 6.90 -3.68 0.00
C SER A 158 7.73 -2.67 -0.79
N GLY A 159 8.11 -2.96 -2.03
CA GLY A 159 8.78 -2.03 -2.94
C GLY A 159 10.22 -1.64 -2.56
N MET A 160 10.74 -2.06 -1.42
CA MET A 160 12.07 -1.63 -0.93
C MET A 160 13.20 -2.10 -1.84
N VAL A 161 13.10 -3.32 -2.34
CA VAL A 161 14.13 -3.91 -3.22
C VAL A 161 14.18 -3.24 -4.58
N THR A 162 13.09 -2.64 -5.05
CA THR A 162 13.01 -1.92 -6.32
C THR A 162 13.66 -0.54 -6.24
N GLU A 163 13.67 0.06 -5.05
CA GLU A 163 14.31 1.35 -4.77
C GLU A 163 15.78 1.20 -4.37
N ALA A 164 16.24 -0.04 -4.10
CA ALA A 164 17.62 -0.34 -3.75
C ALA A 164 18.53 -0.47 -4.99
N ASP A 165 19.83 -0.50 -4.76
CA ASP A 165 20.80 -0.91 -5.79
C ASP A 165 20.69 -2.43 -5.99
N TYR A 166 20.34 -2.87 -7.19
CA TYR A 166 20.13 -4.29 -7.51
C TYR A 166 21.37 -5.17 -7.32
N LYS A 167 22.57 -4.59 -7.34
CA LYS A 167 23.82 -5.30 -7.10
C LYS A 167 24.18 -5.39 -5.61
N TYR A 168 23.72 -4.43 -4.80
CA TYR A 168 24.11 -4.27 -3.40
C TYR A 168 22.91 -4.26 -2.45
N ARG A 169 21.81 -4.94 -2.81
CA ARG A 169 20.61 -5.09 -1.97
C ARG A 169 20.84 -6.10 -0.83
N THR A 170 21.73 -5.80 0.08
CA THR A 170 21.97 -6.67 1.24
C THR A 170 20.98 -6.35 2.36
N PRO A 171 20.65 -7.31 3.24
CA PRO A 171 19.79 -7.07 4.40
C PRO A 171 20.26 -5.87 5.23
N GLU A 172 21.57 -5.69 5.39
CA GLU A 172 22.16 -4.61 6.19
C GLU A 172 21.87 -3.21 5.61
N ARG A 173 21.75 -3.09 4.29
CA ARG A 173 21.37 -1.83 3.64
C ARG A 173 19.89 -1.50 3.77
N LEU A 174 19.05 -2.51 3.86
CA LEU A 174 17.61 -2.34 4.02
C LEU A 174 17.23 -2.17 5.51
N GLN A 175 18.02 -2.70 6.43
CA GLN A 175 17.72 -2.71 7.86
C GLN A 175 17.36 -1.33 8.43
N PRO A 176 18.09 -0.23 8.15
CA PRO A 176 17.72 1.08 8.70
C PRO A 176 16.33 1.57 8.27
N TYR A 177 15.88 1.17 7.08
CA TYR A 177 14.54 1.50 6.58
C TYR A 177 13.47 0.65 7.28
N PHE A 178 13.73 -0.65 7.49
CA PHE A 178 12.86 -1.51 8.30
C PHE A 178 12.73 -0.99 9.74
N ASP A 179 13.85 -0.65 10.38
CA ASP A 179 13.87 -0.12 11.75
C ASP A 179 13.04 1.16 11.86
N THR A 180 13.19 2.08 10.88
CA THR A 180 12.43 3.33 10.84
C THR A 180 10.94 3.08 10.70
N VAL A 181 10.53 2.14 9.85
CA VAL A 181 9.13 1.85 9.59
C VAL A 181 8.47 1.16 10.79
N ILE A 182 9.17 0.20 11.43
CA ILE A 182 8.63 -0.50 12.61
C ILE A 182 8.55 0.45 13.82
N GLU A 183 9.51 1.35 13.97
CA GLU A 183 9.47 2.39 15.00
C GLU A 183 8.29 3.34 14.78
N ALA A 184 8.01 3.71 13.51
CA ALA A 184 6.97 4.67 13.17
C ALA A 184 5.55 4.11 13.32
N PHE A 185 5.28 2.93 12.78
CA PHE A 185 3.93 2.37 12.70
C PHE A 185 3.64 1.28 13.74
N GLY A 186 4.66 0.62 14.27
CA GLY A 186 4.51 -0.58 15.09
C GLY A 186 3.91 -1.76 14.32
N PRO A 187 4.00 -2.99 14.87
CA PRO A 187 3.52 -4.20 14.19
C PRO A 187 2.02 -4.15 13.83
N SER A 188 1.20 -3.48 14.64
CA SER A 188 -0.26 -3.42 14.47
C SER A 188 -0.74 -2.61 13.25
N ARG A 189 0.13 -1.80 12.64
CA ARG A 189 -0.20 -0.98 11.45
C ARG A 189 0.71 -1.26 10.26
N LEU A 190 1.46 -2.38 10.28
CA LEU A 190 2.28 -2.82 9.17
C LEU A 190 1.62 -3.98 8.43
N LEU A 191 1.73 -3.99 7.09
CA LEU A 191 1.24 -5.06 6.24
C LEU A 191 2.36 -5.57 5.34
N PHE A 192 2.52 -6.88 5.24
CA PHE A 192 3.38 -7.45 4.19
C PHE A 192 2.80 -7.21 2.81
N GLY A 193 3.63 -6.77 1.87
CA GLY A 193 3.32 -6.68 0.45
C GLY A 193 4.45 -7.23 -0.39
N SER A 194 4.12 -7.94 -1.46
CA SER A 194 5.14 -8.51 -2.35
C SER A 194 5.60 -7.53 -3.43
N ASP A 195 4.74 -6.60 -3.82
CA ASP A 195 4.93 -5.77 -5.01
C ASP A 195 5.19 -6.62 -6.28
N TRP A 196 4.64 -7.85 -6.30
CA TRP A 196 4.77 -8.71 -7.47
C TRP A 196 3.79 -8.26 -8.57
N PRO A 197 4.18 -8.19 -9.86
CA PRO A 197 5.45 -8.68 -10.41
C PRO A 197 6.59 -7.65 -10.42
N VAL A 198 6.39 -6.42 -9.94
CA VAL A 198 7.39 -5.35 -9.98
C VAL A 198 8.67 -5.75 -9.23
N CYS A 199 8.55 -6.43 -8.09
CA CYS A 199 9.71 -6.91 -7.33
C CYS A 199 10.69 -7.77 -8.16
N LEU A 200 10.22 -8.40 -9.25
CA LEU A 200 11.05 -9.28 -10.10
C LEU A 200 12.19 -8.55 -10.82
N VAL A 201 12.14 -7.22 -10.92
CA VAL A 201 13.29 -6.44 -11.44
C VAL A 201 14.50 -6.53 -10.51
N ALA A 202 14.27 -6.88 -9.25
CA ALA A 202 15.29 -6.90 -8.21
C ALA A 202 15.44 -8.28 -7.54
N THR A 203 14.35 -8.98 -7.22
CA THR A 203 14.40 -10.24 -6.47
C THR A 203 13.18 -11.13 -6.76
N GLY A 204 13.29 -12.43 -6.49
CA GLY A 204 12.17 -13.35 -6.54
C GLY A 204 11.17 -13.12 -5.40
N TYR A 205 9.90 -13.50 -5.61
CA TYR A 205 8.85 -13.41 -4.59
C TYR A 205 9.26 -14.09 -3.27
N LYS A 206 9.78 -15.33 -3.38
CA LYS A 206 10.16 -16.14 -2.20
C LYS A 206 11.33 -15.52 -1.44
N ASP A 207 12.28 -14.97 -2.16
CA ASP A 207 13.46 -14.34 -1.55
C ASP A 207 13.06 -13.07 -0.81
N TRP A 208 12.13 -12.26 -1.39
CA TRP A 208 11.58 -11.10 -0.72
C TRP A 208 10.81 -11.48 0.56
N LEU A 209 9.92 -12.48 0.46
CA LEU A 209 9.18 -12.96 1.62
C LEU A 209 10.13 -13.45 2.72
N SER A 210 11.13 -14.28 2.36
CA SER A 210 12.11 -14.81 3.32
C SER A 210 12.93 -13.68 3.98
N LEU A 211 13.31 -12.65 3.21
CA LEU A 211 14.01 -11.49 3.75
C LEU A 211 13.16 -10.77 4.80
N VAL A 212 11.90 -10.49 4.51
CA VAL A 212 10.99 -9.80 5.46
C VAL A 212 10.74 -10.67 6.69
N GLN A 213 10.55 -11.98 6.52
CA GLN A 213 10.42 -12.92 7.63
C GLN A 213 11.68 -12.96 8.51
N MET A 214 12.86 -12.94 7.93
CA MET A 214 14.12 -12.87 8.66
C MET A 214 14.26 -11.59 9.47
N VAL A 215 13.94 -10.44 8.86
CA VAL A 215 14.03 -9.12 9.53
C VAL A 215 13.08 -9.04 10.73
N PHE A 216 11.86 -9.55 10.59
CA PHE A 216 10.87 -9.54 11.66
C PHE A 216 10.90 -10.80 12.54
N GLY A 217 11.85 -11.70 12.35
CA GLY A 217 12.00 -12.93 13.12
C GLY A 217 12.27 -12.73 14.63
N GLY A 218 12.71 -11.53 15.02
CA GLY A 218 12.88 -11.14 16.42
C GLY A 218 11.60 -10.66 17.12
N LEU A 219 10.52 -10.42 16.37
CA LEU A 219 9.22 -10.07 16.92
C LEU A 219 8.51 -11.30 17.49
N SER A 220 7.56 -11.09 18.41
CA SER A 220 6.68 -12.15 18.87
C SER A 220 5.86 -12.76 17.73
N GLN A 221 5.39 -14.01 17.91
CA GLN A 221 4.55 -14.68 16.91
C GLN A 221 3.28 -13.88 16.62
N GLU A 222 2.70 -13.23 17.62
CA GLU A 222 1.50 -12.40 17.47
C GLU A 222 1.80 -11.18 16.58
N GLU A 223 2.90 -10.47 16.80
CA GLU A 223 3.31 -9.32 15.99
C GLU A 223 3.62 -9.73 14.54
N GLN A 224 4.27 -10.89 14.34
CA GLN A 224 4.46 -11.44 13.00
C GLN A 224 3.12 -11.76 12.32
N ASN A 225 2.18 -12.39 13.02
CA ASN A 225 0.84 -12.67 12.51
C ASN A 225 0.09 -11.38 12.14
N GLN A 226 0.23 -10.31 12.92
CA GLN A 226 -0.33 -9.00 12.58
C GLN A 226 0.19 -8.51 11.23
N ILE A 227 1.51 -8.49 11.03
CA ILE A 227 2.15 -7.96 9.82
C ILE A 227 1.81 -8.80 8.57
N PHE A 228 1.88 -10.13 8.69
CA PHE A 228 1.74 -11.03 7.54
C PHE A 228 0.30 -11.40 7.21
N TYR A 229 -0.66 -11.14 8.11
CA TYR A 229 -2.03 -11.62 7.92
C TYR A 229 -3.10 -10.69 8.54
N GLN A 230 -3.14 -10.56 9.89
CA GLN A 230 -4.30 -10.02 10.60
C GLN A 230 -4.59 -8.55 10.25
N ASN A 231 -3.56 -7.73 10.04
CA ASN A 231 -3.75 -6.33 9.67
C ASN A 231 -4.40 -6.19 8.30
N ALA A 232 -4.02 -7.03 7.32
CA ALA A 232 -4.67 -7.01 6.01
C ALA A 232 -6.15 -7.41 6.12
N VAL A 233 -6.45 -8.47 6.89
CA VAL A 233 -7.84 -8.90 7.14
C VAL A 233 -8.65 -7.78 7.78
N ARG A 234 -8.14 -7.16 8.82
CA ARG A 234 -8.83 -6.08 9.55
C ARG A 234 -9.03 -4.83 8.71
N ILE A 235 -7.98 -4.37 8.02
CA ILE A 235 -7.98 -3.10 7.29
C ILE A 235 -8.86 -3.21 6.04
N TYR A 236 -8.72 -4.28 5.27
CA TYR A 236 -9.48 -4.50 4.03
C TYR A 236 -10.78 -5.29 4.24
N GLN A 237 -11.13 -5.65 5.49
CA GLN A 237 -12.35 -6.38 5.83
C GLN A 237 -12.53 -7.64 4.96
N LEU A 238 -11.52 -8.52 4.98
CA LEU A 238 -11.47 -9.75 4.18
C LEU A 238 -12.29 -10.89 4.79
#